data_eab7f38f75762e051af815f446c21b10
#
_entry.id   eab7f38f75762e051af815f446c21b10
#
_cell.length_a   1.000
_cell.length_b   1.000
_cell.length_c   1.000
_cell.angle_alpha   90.00
_cell.angle_beta   90.00
_cell.angle_gamma   90.00
#
_symmetry.space_group_name_H-M   'P 1'
#
loop_
_entity.id
_entity.type
_entity.pdbx_description
1 polymer ?
#
loop_
_entity_poly.entity_id
_entity_poly.type
_entity_poly.pdbx_seq_one_letter_code
_entity_poly.pdbx_strand_id
1 'polypeptide(L)'
;GFGLVMIVLTWLFSGAEMGITTLLAGSLALAVPLIFGSLSGALSERVGIINIAIEGQLLAGAFTSALVASITDSVLIGITAAMFAGALVASLLAVFSIKYLVDQIITGVVINVLIIGLTSFLFSTLLSDNISLLNQPPRFERISIPLLGQIPIIGPVLFNQTLIVYLMYLAVAGVFLALFKTRWGL
;
A
#
# COMPACT_ATOMS: atom_id res chain seq x y z
N GLY A 1 -29.16 -3.16 2.68
CA GLY A 1 -28.61 -1.97 3.28
C GLY A 1 -27.63 -1.17 2.43
N PHE A 2 -26.52 -1.77 1.97
CA PHE A 2 -25.43 -1.04 1.30
C PHE A 2 -25.86 -0.37 -0.03
N GLY A 3 -26.67 -1.05 -0.85
CA GLY A 3 -27.17 -0.50 -2.10
C GLY A 3 -28.06 0.73 -1.92
N LEU A 4 -28.91 0.78 -0.89
CA LEU A 4 -29.73 1.94 -0.57
C LEU A 4 -28.88 3.14 -0.13
N VAL A 5 -27.85 2.92 0.67
CA VAL A 5 -26.92 3.98 1.09
C VAL A 5 -26.19 4.55 -0.11
N MET A 6 -25.73 3.72 -1.04
CA MET A 6 -25.07 4.16 -2.27
C MET A 6 -26.02 4.95 -3.19
N ILE A 7 -27.29 4.53 -3.32
CA ILE A 7 -28.31 5.26 -4.10
C ILE A 7 -28.59 6.62 -3.47
N VAL A 8 -28.74 6.68 -2.15
CA VAL A 8 -29.00 7.94 -1.42
C VAL A 8 -27.80 8.88 -1.53
N LEU A 9 -26.58 8.35 -1.36
CA LEU A 9 -25.36 9.14 -1.55
C LEU A 9 -25.24 9.66 -2.99
N THR A 10 -25.51 8.83 -3.98
CA THR A 10 -25.50 9.25 -5.40
C THR A 10 -26.55 10.34 -5.65
N TRP A 11 -27.73 10.24 -5.04
CA TRP A 11 -28.80 11.24 -5.17
C TRP A 11 -28.47 12.54 -4.43
N LEU A 12 -27.92 12.46 -3.21
CA LEU A 12 -27.47 13.63 -2.44
C LEU A 12 -26.31 14.37 -3.10
N PHE A 13 -25.41 13.66 -3.76
CA PHE A 13 -24.25 14.23 -4.47
C PHE A 13 -24.48 14.42 -5.97
N SER A 14 -25.70 14.23 -6.47
CA SER A 14 -26.02 14.44 -7.88
C SER A 14 -25.89 15.92 -8.33
N GLY A 15 -25.76 16.85 -7.40
CA GLY A 15 -25.40 18.25 -7.67
C GLY A 15 -23.90 18.55 -7.62
N ALA A 16 -23.07 17.63 -7.10
CA ALA A 16 -21.63 17.70 -7.18
C ALA A 16 -21.18 16.78 -8.33
N GLU A 17 -20.40 17.27 -9.29
CA GLU A 17 -19.91 16.54 -10.48
C GLU A 17 -18.98 15.36 -10.14
N MET A 18 -19.33 14.57 -9.14
CA MET A 18 -18.61 13.35 -8.77
C MET A 18 -19.14 12.19 -9.60
N GLY A 19 -18.60 12.03 -10.79
CA GLY A 19 -18.92 10.90 -11.65
C GLY A 19 -18.60 9.56 -10.98
N ILE A 20 -19.42 8.54 -11.24
CA ILE A 20 -19.24 7.15 -10.75
C ILE A 20 -17.82 6.66 -11.04
N THR A 21 -17.24 7.04 -12.16
CA THR A 21 -15.86 6.74 -12.55
C THR A 21 -14.82 7.26 -11.55
N THR A 22 -15.00 8.47 -11.05
CA THR A 22 -14.09 9.09 -10.07
C THR A 22 -14.17 8.35 -8.72
N LEU A 23 -15.38 8.00 -8.30
CA LEU A 23 -15.58 7.22 -7.06
C LEU A 23 -14.96 5.82 -7.16
N LEU A 24 -15.16 5.13 -8.27
CA LEU A 24 -14.59 3.80 -8.48
C LEU A 24 -13.06 3.85 -8.59
N ALA A 25 -12.51 4.82 -9.33
CA ALA A 25 -11.06 4.99 -9.43
C ALA A 25 -10.42 5.36 -8.08
N GLY A 26 -11.08 6.21 -7.28
CA GLY A 26 -10.66 6.53 -5.92
C GLY A 26 -10.71 5.31 -4.99
N SER A 27 -11.77 4.52 -5.06
CA SER A 27 -11.91 3.28 -4.30
C SER A 27 -10.81 2.27 -4.64
N LEU A 28 -10.49 2.13 -5.94
CA LEU A 28 -9.38 1.27 -6.38
C LEU A 28 -8.04 1.76 -5.81
N ALA A 29 -7.77 3.07 -5.88
CA ALA A 29 -6.53 3.63 -5.36
C ALA A 29 -6.37 3.37 -3.84
N LEU A 30 -7.44 3.49 -3.06
CA LEU A 30 -7.46 3.18 -1.63
C LEU A 30 -7.33 1.68 -1.35
N ALA A 31 -7.78 0.82 -2.24
CA ALA A 31 -7.65 -0.63 -2.10
C ALA A 31 -6.22 -1.15 -2.34
N VAL A 32 -5.38 -0.42 -3.08
CA VAL A 32 -4.01 -0.85 -3.43
C VAL A 32 -3.16 -1.25 -2.22
N PRO A 33 -2.99 -0.42 -1.18
CA PRO A 33 -2.20 -0.81 -0.01
C PRO A 33 -2.79 -1.99 0.74
N LEU A 34 -4.12 -2.12 0.79
CA LEU A 34 -4.80 -3.25 1.42
C LEU A 34 -4.55 -4.55 0.66
N ILE A 35 -4.55 -4.50 -0.67
CA ILE A 35 -4.25 -5.65 -1.53
C ILE A 35 -2.79 -6.08 -1.34
N PHE A 36 -1.82 -5.15 -1.36
CA PHE A 36 -0.43 -5.50 -1.09
C PHE A 36 -0.23 -6.07 0.33
N GLY A 37 -0.90 -5.50 1.34
CA GLY A 37 -0.90 -6.03 2.70
C GLY A 37 -1.45 -7.47 2.76
N SER A 38 -2.58 -7.72 2.11
CA SER A 38 -3.19 -9.07 2.04
C SER A 38 -2.29 -10.08 1.34
N LEU A 39 -1.63 -9.69 0.24
CA LEU A 39 -0.66 -10.55 -0.45
C LEU A 39 0.56 -10.86 0.44
N SER A 40 1.04 -9.87 1.18
CA SER A 40 2.13 -10.07 2.16
C SER A 40 1.71 -11.04 3.26
N GLY A 41 0.51 -10.89 3.81
CA GLY A 41 -0.06 -11.81 4.80
C GLY A 41 -0.17 -13.23 4.27
N ALA A 42 -0.76 -13.41 3.09
CA ALA A 42 -0.93 -14.72 2.47
C ALA A 42 0.41 -15.45 2.22
N LEU A 43 1.45 -14.72 1.81
CA LEU A 43 2.79 -15.27 1.63
C LEU A 43 3.43 -15.66 2.97
N SER A 44 3.26 -14.84 4.01
CA SER A 44 3.80 -15.11 5.35
C SER A 44 3.13 -16.32 6.00
N GLU A 45 1.80 -16.45 5.86
CA GLU A 45 1.04 -17.58 6.39
C GLU A 45 1.46 -18.92 5.75
N ARG A 46 1.85 -18.90 4.47
CA ARG A 46 2.35 -20.11 3.78
C ARG A 46 3.63 -20.66 4.41
N VAL A 47 4.46 -19.82 4.98
CA VAL A 47 5.68 -20.24 5.70
C VAL A 47 5.47 -20.39 7.20
N GLY A 48 4.21 -20.34 7.67
CA GLY A 48 3.83 -20.53 9.06
C GLY A 48 4.04 -19.30 9.95
N ILE A 49 4.16 -18.10 9.37
CA ILE A 49 4.30 -16.86 10.11
C ILE A 49 3.04 -16.03 9.97
N ILE A 50 2.37 -15.73 11.09
CA ILE A 50 1.25 -14.81 11.12
C ILE A 50 1.78 -13.38 11.18
N ASN A 51 1.71 -12.66 10.07
CA ASN A 51 2.24 -11.30 9.98
C ASN A 51 1.24 -10.26 10.49
N ILE A 52 1.19 -10.03 11.79
CA ILE A 52 0.40 -8.96 12.42
C ILE A 52 1.08 -7.58 12.24
N ALA A 53 2.37 -7.53 11.90
CA ALA A 53 3.13 -6.28 11.75
C ALA A 53 2.90 -5.57 10.38
N ILE A 54 1.93 -6.00 9.57
CA ILE A 54 1.65 -5.42 8.25
C ILE A 54 1.38 -3.91 8.32
N GLU A 55 0.63 -3.47 9.33
CA GLU A 55 0.33 -2.05 9.54
C GLU A 55 1.61 -1.23 9.74
N GLY A 56 2.50 -1.69 10.61
CA GLY A 56 3.81 -1.06 10.82
C GLY A 56 4.69 -1.08 9.57
N GLN A 57 4.68 -2.18 8.80
CA GLN A 57 5.41 -2.28 7.54
C GLN A 57 4.91 -1.25 6.52
N LEU A 58 3.60 -1.11 6.36
CA LEU A 58 2.98 -0.12 5.46
C LEU A 58 3.28 1.31 5.91
N LEU A 59 3.18 1.59 7.21
CA LEU A 59 3.46 2.90 7.77
C LEU A 59 4.94 3.29 7.62
N ALA A 60 5.87 2.38 7.95
CA ALA A 60 7.30 2.61 7.75
C ALA A 60 7.64 2.85 6.27
N GLY A 61 7.05 2.06 5.38
CA GLY A 61 7.21 2.22 3.94
C GLY A 61 6.67 3.56 3.44
N ALA A 62 5.47 3.95 3.85
CA ALA A 62 4.85 5.22 3.46
C ALA A 62 5.67 6.43 3.94
N PHE A 63 6.09 6.42 5.22
CA PHE A 63 6.93 7.47 5.79
C PHE A 63 8.27 7.61 5.06
N THR A 64 8.97 6.50 4.87
CA THR A 64 10.28 6.48 4.21
C THR A 64 10.17 6.87 2.75
N SER A 65 9.14 6.39 2.06
CA SER A 65 8.88 6.75 0.66
C SER A 65 8.65 8.26 0.50
N ALA A 66 7.80 8.84 1.34
CA ALA A 66 7.49 10.27 1.28
C ALA A 66 8.74 11.11 1.54
N LEU A 67 9.52 10.76 2.57
CA LEU A 67 10.74 11.46 2.92
C LEU A 67 11.79 11.37 1.80
N VAL A 68 12.12 10.17 1.35
CA VAL A 68 13.17 9.95 0.35
C VAL A 68 12.76 10.51 -1.02
N ALA A 69 11.50 10.35 -1.43
CA ALA A 69 11.01 10.92 -2.68
C ALA A 69 11.05 12.47 -2.66
N SER A 70 10.77 13.09 -1.50
CA SER A 70 10.87 14.55 -1.36
C SER A 70 12.31 15.05 -1.48
N ILE A 71 13.28 14.34 -0.88
CA ILE A 71 14.70 14.73 -0.92
C ILE A 71 15.31 14.50 -2.31
N THR A 72 14.93 13.40 -2.98
CA THR A 72 15.55 12.99 -4.25
C THR A 72 14.78 13.47 -5.48
N ASP A 73 13.60 14.06 -5.27
CA ASP A 73 12.63 14.43 -6.32
C ASP A 73 12.36 13.26 -7.29
N SER A 74 12.40 12.03 -6.77
CA SER A 74 12.24 10.81 -7.54
C SER A 74 11.32 9.82 -6.87
N VAL A 75 10.19 9.57 -7.52
CA VAL A 75 9.21 8.57 -7.06
C VAL A 75 9.79 7.15 -7.01
N LEU A 76 10.63 6.79 -7.99
CA LEU A 76 11.22 5.44 -8.06
C LEU A 76 12.19 5.18 -6.90
N ILE A 77 13.00 6.18 -6.53
CA ILE A 77 13.89 6.08 -5.36
C ILE A 77 13.06 6.00 -4.09
N GLY A 78 11.96 6.75 -3.99
CA GLY A 78 11.02 6.66 -2.87
C GLY A 78 10.42 5.25 -2.72
N ILE A 79 9.98 4.60 -3.82
CA ILE A 79 9.46 3.23 -3.78
C ILE A 79 10.53 2.25 -3.30
N THR A 80 11.74 2.33 -3.83
CA THR A 80 12.82 1.43 -3.41
C THR A 80 13.15 1.60 -1.93
N ALA A 81 13.17 2.82 -1.42
CA ALA A 81 13.34 3.10 0.00
C ALA A 81 12.20 2.51 0.85
N ALA A 82 10.94 2.61 0.37
CA ALA A 82 9.79 1.99 1.04
C ALA A 82 9.93 0.46 1.13
N MET A 83 10.37 -0.18 0.04
CA MET A 83 10.60 -1.64 0.02
C MET A 83 11.65 -2.05 1.06
N PHE A 84 12.76 -1.32 1.17
CA PHE A 84 13.78 -1.56 2.18
C PHE A 84 13.26 -1.35 3.60
N ALA A 85 12.52 -0.28 3.85
CA ALA A 85 11.93 0.00 5.17
C ALA A 85 10.95 -1.11 5.58
N GLY A 86 10.05 -1.51 4.69
CA GLY A 86 9.12 -2.61 4.92
C GLY A 86 9.84 -3.94 5.18
N ALA A 87 10.90 -4.24 4.41
CA ALA A 87 11.71 -5.44 4.60
C ALA A 87 12.46 -5.44 5.95
N LEU A 88 12.96 -4.29 6.41
CA LEU A 88 13.58 -4.15 7.73
C LEU A 88 12.57 -4.46 8.85
N VAL A 89 11.36 -3.90 8.77
CA VAL A 89 10.30 -4.17 9.76
C VAL A 89 9.88 -5.65 9.72
N ALA A 90 9.76 -6.24 8.52
CA ALA A 90 9.46 -7.66 8.36
C ALA A 90 10.58 -8.54 8.94
N SER A 91 11.85 -8.14 8.80
CA SER A 91 12.99 -8.87 9.35
C SER A 91 12.99 -8.88 10.87
N LEU A 92 12.55 -7.81 11.52
CA LEU A 92 12.36 -7.78 12.97
C LEU A 92 11.35 -8.84 13.42
N LEU A 93 10.17 -8.89 12.78
CA LEU A 93 9.18 -9.92 13.06
C LEU A 93 9.78 -11.32 12.88
N ALA A 94 10.46 -11.57 11.77
CA ALA A 94 11.05 -12.86 11.45
C ALA A 94 12.12 -13.26 12.49
N VAL A 95 13.00 -12.35 12.89
CA VAL A 95 14.04 -12.64 13.90
C VAL A 95 13.42 -13.02 15.23
N PHE A 96 12.46 -12.25 15.72
CA PHE A 96 11.83 -12.56 17.02
C PHE A 96 10.99 -13.84 16.95
N SER A 97 10.24 -14.05 15.88
CA SER A 97 9.37 -15.22 15.75
C SER A 97 10.11 -16.52 15.43
N ILE A 98 11.15 -16.46 14.58
CA ILE A 98 11.86 -17.68 14.13
C ILE A 98 13.06 -17.98 15.03
N LYS A 99 13.92 -16.97 15.30
CA LYS A 99 15.16 -17.20 16.04
C LYS A 99 14.95 -17.26 17.56
N TYR A 100 14.11 -16.34 18.06
CA TYR A 100 13.86 -16.23 19.50
C TYR A 100 12.58 -16.93 19.93
N LEU A 101 11.80 -17.49 19.02
CA LEU A 101 10.56 -18.25 19.27
C LEU A 101 9.55 -17.47 20.13
N VAL A 102 9.54 -16.15 20.00
CA VAL A 102 8.56 -15.29 20.66
C VAL A 102 7.21 -15.41 19.95
N ASP A 103 6.13 -15.27 20.69
CA ASP A 103 4.77 -15.26 20.11
C ASP A 103 4.65 -14.21 19.02
N GLN A 104 4.18 -14.64 17.85
CA GLN A 104 4.12 -13.82 16.63
C GLN A 104 3.10 -12.69 16.73
N ILE A 105 1.99 -12.94 17.44
CA ILE A 105 0.91 -11.96 17.61
C ILE A 105 1.41 -10.83 18.51
N ILE A 106 2.01 -11.18 19.66
CA ILE A 106 2.57 -10.21 20.60
C ILE A 106 3.66 -9.39 19.91
N THR A 107 4.59 -10.06 19.24
CA THR A 107 5.68 -9.40 18.52
C THR A 107 5.15 -8.45 17.44
N GLY A 108 4.15 -8.87 16.66
CA GLY A 108 3.56 -8.04 15.62
C GLY A 108 2.91 -6.77 16.16
N VAL A 109 2.14 -6.87 17.26
CA VAL A 109 1.52 -5.72 17.92
C VAL A 109 2.58 -4.75 18.46
N VAL A 110 3.63 -5.26 19.11
CA VAL A 110 4.73 -4.45 19.64
C VAL A 110 5.46 -3.70 18.52
N ILE A 111 5.72 -4.37 17.39
CA ILE A 111 6.34 -3.76 16.22
C ILE A 111 5.45 -2.64 15.66
N ASN A 112 4.14 -2.84 15.53
CA ASN A 112 3.22 -1.79 15.08
C ASN A 112 3.30 -0.56 15.97
N VAL A 113 3.21 -0.74 17.30
CA VAL A 113 3.31 0.37 18.27
C VAL A 113 4.67 1.06 18.17
N LEU A 114 5.75 0.29 18.05
CA LEU A 114 7.11 0.83 17.87
C LEU A 114 7.21 1.72 16.63
N ILE A 115 6.70 1.25 15.49
CA ILE A 115 6.77 2.00 14.22
C ILE A 115 5.87 3.24 14.28
N ILE A 116 4.68 3.17 14.86
CA ILE A 116 3.81 4.32 15.06
C ILE A 116 4.53 5.37 15.92
N GLY A 117 5.13 4.97 17.03
CA GLY A 117 5.88 5.88 17.90
C GLY A 117 7.10 6.47 17.20
N LEU A 118 7.88 5.66 16.49
CA LEU A 118 9.07 6.10 15.78
C LEU A 118 8.74 7.08 14.63
N THR A 119 7.76 6.77 13.82
CA THR A 119 7.34 7.65 12.71
C THR A 119 6.75 8.96 13.22
N SER A 120 5.96 8.93 14.31
CA SER A 120 5.42 10.13 14.95
C SER A 120 6.53 10.99 15.54
N PHE A 121 7.51 10.39 16.19
CA PHE A 121 8.68 11.10 16.73
C PHE A 121 9.52 11.73 15.61
N LEU A 122 9.83 10.98 14.56
CA LEU A 122 10.61 11.50 13.43
C LEU A 122 9.84 12.60 12.69
N PHE A 123 8.53 12.46 12.55
CA PHE A 123 7.69 13.50 11.96
C PHE A 123 7.77 14.80 12.78
N SER A 124 7.56 14.72 14.08
CA SER A 124 7.58 15.91 14.95
C SER A 124 8.95 16.57 15.06
N THR A 125 10.04 15.80 14.96
CA THR A 125 11.40 16.30 15.18
C THR A 125 12.07 16.74 13.88
N LEU A 126 11.84 16.04 12.78
CA LEU A 126 12.54 16.29 11.50
C LEU A 126 11.66 16.99 10.46
N LEU A 127 10.37 16.62 10.39
CA LEU A 127 9.51 17.08 9.31
C LEU A 127 8.74 18.37 9.67
N SER A 128 8.36 18.56 10.94
CA SER A 128 7.52 19.70 11.34
C SER A 128 8.14 21.04 10.98
N ASP A 129 9.46 21.17 11.10
CA ASP A 129 10.18 22.43 10.84
C ASP A 129 10.55 22.62 9.36
N ASN A 130 10.51 21.53 8.56
CA ASN A 130 10.93 21.50 7.15
C ASN A 130 9.93 20.81 6.23
N ILE A 131 8.63 21.00 6.45
CA ILE A 131 7.55 20.32 5.68
C ILE A 131 7.69 20.57 4.17
N SER A 132 8.09 21.77 3.77
CA SER A 132 8.23 22.15 2.35
C SER A 132 9.36 21.40 1.63
N LEU A 133 10.38 20.95 2.36
CA LEU A 133 11.52 20.21 1.78
C LEU A 133 11.38 18.69 1.92
N LEU A 134 10.82 18.25 3.05
CA LEU A 134 10.86 16.84 3.43
C LEU A 134 9.53 16.10 3.28
N ASN A 135 8.44 16.81 3.00
CA ASN A 135 7.10 16.22 2.87
C ASN A 135 6.33 16.73 1.65
N GLN A 136 7.00 16.88 0.52
CA GLN A 136 6.40 17.19 -0.77
C GLN A 136 6.87 16.19 -1.84
N PRO A 137 6.54 14.89 -1.70
CA PRO A 137 6.95 13.90 -2.67
C PRO A 137 6.28 14.19 -4.04
N PRO A 138 7.01 13.99 -5.14
CA PRO A 138 6.43 14.08 -6.47
C PRO A 138 5.32 13.05 -6.63
N ARG A 139 4.30 13.39 -7.41
CA ARG A 139 3.15 12.52 -7.63
C ARG A 139 3.41 11.57 -8.79
N PHE A 140 2.84 10.37 -8.69
CA PHE A 140 2.81 9.45 -9.81
C PHE A 140 1.96 10.01 -10.94
N GLU A 141 2.51 10.04 -12.14
CA GLU A 141 1.73 10.30 -13.34
C GLU A 141 0.78 9.14 -13.64
N ARG A 142 -0.38 9.46 -14.19
CA ARG A 142 -1.32 8.45 -14.66
C ARG A 142 -0.89 7.98 -16.03
N ILE A 143 -0.82 6.67 -16.20
CA ILE A 143 -0.50 6.02 -17.46
C ILE A 143 -1.79 5.49 -18.04
N SER A 144 -2.22 6.02 -19.18
CA SER A 144 -3.38 5.52 -19.90
C SER A 144 -2.95 4.48 -20.94
N ILE A 145 -3.53 3.28 -20.87
CA ILE A 145 -3.28 2.26 -21.89
C ILE A 145 -4.13 2.61 -23.13
N PRO A 146 -3.51 2.85 -24.29
CA PRO A 146 -4.26 3.15 -25.52
C PRO A 146 -5.22 2.00 -25.87
N LEU A 147 -6.36 2.30 -26.45
CA LEU A 147 -7.51 1.44 -26.73
C LEU A 147 -8.33 1.03 -25.50
N LEU A 148 -7.73 0.50 -24.44
CA LEU A 148 -8.43 0.03 -23.24
C LEU A 148 -8.89 1.18 -22.34
N GLY A 149 -8.15 2.29 -22.33
CA GLY A 149 -8.51 3.50 -21.59
C GLY A 149 -9.73 4.24 -22.14
N GLN A 150 -10.18 3.92 -23.37
CA GLN A 150 -11.34 4.55 -24.02
C GLN A 150 -12.67 3.87 -23.73
N ILE A 151 -12.66 2.71 -23.07
CA ILE A 151 -13.89 1.99 -22.70
C ILE A 151 -14.65 2.84 -21.67
N PRO A 152 -15.91 3.18 -21.90
CA PRO A 152 -16.68 3.99 -20.95
C PRO A 152 -16.77 3.29 -19.60
N ILE A 153 -16.55 4.05 -18.51
CA ILE A 153 -16.54 3.63 -17.10
C ILE A 153 -15.33 2.75 -16.74
N ILE A 154 -15.13 1.61 -17.42
CA ILE A 154 -14.09 0.63 -17.09
C ILE A 154 -12.68 1.16 -17.46
N GLY A 155 -12.56 1.85 -18.60
CA GLY A 155 -11.30 2.40 -19.08
C GLY A 155 -10.61 3.32 -18.07
N PRO A 156 -11.26 4.40 -17.65
CA PRO A 156 -10.69 5.31 -16.66
C PRO A 156 -10.45 4.68 -15.29
N VAL A 157 -11.23 3.66 -14.91
CA VAL A 157 -11.11 3.00 -13.59
C VAL A 157 -9.96 2.01 -13.54
N LEU A 158 -9.75 1.20 -14.59
CA LEU A 158 -8.75 0.12 -14.56
C LEU A 158 -7.50 0.40 -15.41
N PHE A 159 -7.64 1.18 -16.50
CA PHE A 159 -6.60 1.36 -17.51
C PHE A 159 -6.07 2.79 -17.64
N ASN A 160 -6.47 3.70 -16.74
CA ASN A 160 -5.91 5.04 -16.58
C ASN A 160 -5.49 5.26 -15.15
N GLN A 161 -4.47 4.52 -14.72
CA GLN A 161 -4.04 4.44 -13.34
C GLN A 161 -2.54 4.74 -13.18
N THR A 162 -2.11 4.88 -11.94
CA THR A 162 -0.69 5.07 -11.61
C THR A 162 0.10 3.77 -11.77
N LEU A 163 1.42 3.88 -11.91
CA LEU A 163 2.32 2.74 -12.02
C LEU A 163 2.12 1.71 -10.89
N ILE A 164 1.84 2.17 -9.67
CA ILE A 164 1.62 1.29 -8.50
C ILE A 164 0.40 0.37 -8.69
N VAL A 165 -0.67 0.87 -9.31
CA VAL A 165 -1.86 0.04 -9.58
C VAL A 165 -1.53 -1.07 -10.57
N TYR A 166 -0.74 -0.79 -11.61
CA TYR A 166 -0.29 -1.82 -12.55
C TYR A 166 0.64 -2.83 -11.90
N LEU A 167 1.54 -2.38 -11.04
CA LEU A 167 2.38 -3.27 -10.23
C LEU A 167 1.54 -4.16 -9.31
N MET A 168 0.46 -3.65 -8.75
CA MET A 168 -0.49 -4.44 -7.96
C MET A 168 -1.13 -5.54 -8.80
N TYR A 169 -1.57 -5.27 -10.04
CA TYR A 169 -2.13 -6.30 -10.91
C TYR A 169 -1.12 -7.41 -11.20
N LEU A 170 0.13 -7.03 -11.48
CA LEU A 170 1.21 -7.99 -11.68
C LEU A 170 1.54 -8.78 -10.40
N ALA A 171 1.53 -8.13 -9.25
CA ALA A 171 1.77 -8.77 -7.95
C ALA A 171 0.68 -9.80 -7.63
N VAL A 172 -0.60 -9.46 -7.82
CA VAL A 172 -1.72 -10.39 -7.62
C VAL A 172 -1.57 -11.62 -8.51
N ALA A 173 -1.33 -11.41 -9.82
CA ALA A 173 -1.12 -12.51 -10.77
C ALA A 173 0.13 -13.34 -10.41
N GLY A 174 1.23 -12.67 -10.06
CA GLY A 174 2.49 -13.32 -9.69
C GLY A 174 2.36 -14.17 -8.42
N VAL A 175 1.75 -13.63 -7.37
CA VAL A 175 1.53 -14.37 -6.12
C VAL A 175 0.55 -15.52 -6.34
N PHE A 176 -0.51 -15.33 -7.12
CA PHE A 176 -1.42 -16.41 -7.49
C PHE A 176 -0.67 -17.56 -8.18
N LEU A 177 0.15 -17.26 -9.18
CA LEU A 177 0.94 -18.26 -9.89
C LEU A 177 1.96 -18.92 -8.94
N ALA A 178 2.63 -18.14 -8.11
CA ALA A 178 3.61 -18.64 -7.14
C ALA A 178 2.96 -19.64 -6.16
N LEU A 179 1.81 -19.28 -5.59
CA LEU A 179 1.13 -20.11 -4.58
C LEU A 179 0.43 -21.33 -5.15
N PHE A 180 -0.15 -21.25 -6.36
CA PHE A 180 -0.99 -22.33 -6.90
C PHE A 180 -0.38 -23.12 -8.05
N LYS A 181 0.70 -22.62 -8.68
CA LYS A 181 1.30 -23.23 -9.87
C LYS A 181 2.77 -23.58 -9.73
N THR A 182 3.42 -23.20 -8.63
CA THR A 182 4.84 -23.53 -8.41
C THR A 182 5.03 -24.38 -7.18
N ARG A 183 6.22 -25.01 -7.09
CA ARG A 183 6.61 -25.83 -5.92
C ARG A 183 6.72 -25.03 -4.61
N TRP A 184 6.73 -23.70 -4.70
CA TRP A 184 6.81 -22.80 -3.53
C TRP A 184 5.46 -22.70 -2.78
N GLY A 185 4.37 -23.05 -3.43
CA GLY A 185 3.03 -23.02 -2.84
C GLY A 185 2.47 -24.40 -2.47
N LEU A 186 3.16 -25.48 -2.82
CA LEU A 186 2.83 -26.85 -2.48
C LEU A 186 3.64 -27.30 -1.25
#